data_b2ef1402d04f833a9a18e056c0dd1b6d
#
_entry.id   b2ef1402d04f833a9a18e056c0dd1b6d
#
_cell.length_a   1.000
_cell.length_b   1.000
_cell.length_c   1.000
_cell.angle_alpha   90.00
_cell.angle_beta   90.00
_cell.angle_gamma   90.00
#
_symmetry.space_group_name_H-M   'P 1'
#
loop_
_entity.id
_entity.type
_entity.pdbx_description
1 polymer ?
#
loop_
_entity_poly.entity_id
_entity_poly.type
_entity_poly.pdbx_seq_one_letter_code
_entity_poly.pdbx_strand_id
1 'polypeptide(L)'
;MDGMDELKKAFSKACTKAEHTVEEEVLSDTAPFVPALTKSLTNRSHVEGNYVVYPGPYARYLYHGKVLVDPKINAAGFLTDEGWKSRYGSKKIETDRNLVFNKSVHPQAQAYWFEASKAQNLEKWKRAAENVAKENFKK
;
A
#
# COMPACT_ATOMS: atom_id res chain seq x y z
N MET A 1 6.43 -40.57 12.36
CA MET A 1 6.30 -39.55 11.31
C MET A 1 7.15 -39.96 10.12
N ASP A 2 6.60 -40.02 8.95
CA ASP A 2 7.37 -40.40 7.76
C ASP A 2 8.13 -39.20 7.18
N GLY A 3 9.10 -39.47 6.29
CA GLY A 3 9.89 -38.40 5.68
C GLY A 3 9.09 -37.46 4.77
N MET A 4 7.95 -37.90 4.27
CA MET A 4 7.08 -37.08 3.43
C MET A 4 6.41 -35.97 4.23
N ASP A 5 5.98 -36.25 5.47
CA ASP A 5 5.39 -35.24 6.34
C ASP A 5 6.42 -34.16 6.73
N GLU A 6 7.64 -34.58 7.00
CA GLU A 6 8.73 -33.65 7.30
C GLU A 6 9.07 -32.76 6.10
N LEU A 7 9.08 -33.34 4.90
CA LEU A 7 9.33 -32.61 3.67
C LEU A 7 8.24 -31.57 3.40
N LYS A 8 6.97 -31.95 3.58
CA LYS A 8 5.84 -31.02 3.43
C LYS A 8 5.92 -29.86 4.42
N LYS A 9 6.28 -30.13 5.67
CA LYS A 9 6.46 -29.09 6.69
C LYS A 9 7.59 -28.13 6.33
N ALA A 10 8.73 -28.65 5.89
CA ALA A 10 9.88 -27.84 5.49
C ALA A 10 9.54 -26.95 4.30
N PHE A 11 8.85 -27.49 3.30
CA PHE A 11 8.40 -26.75 2.12
C PHE A 11 7.43 -25.63 2.50
N SER A 12 6.43 -25.95 3.31
CA SER A 12 5.45 -24.98 3.79
C SER A 12 6.11 -23.82 4.55
N LYS A 13 7.05 -24.16 5.43
CA LYS A 13 7.80 -23.14 6.20
C LYS A 13 8.62 -22.25 5.28
N ALA A 14 9.29 -22.81 4.28
CA ALA A 14 10.09 -22.06 3.32
C ALA A 14 9.21 -21.10 2.51
N CYS A 15 8.04 -21.55 2.06
CA CYS A 15 7.09 -20.70 1.33
C CYS A 15 6.54 -19.58 2.20
N THR A 16 6.22 -19.83 3.45
CA THR A 16 5.75 -18.81 4.38
C THR A 16 6.79 -17.71 4.60
N LYS A 17 8.04 -18.08 4.78
CA LYS A 17 9.13 -17.10 4.92
C LYS A 17 9.34 -16.29 3.65
N ALA A 18 9.23 -16.92 2.47
CA ALA A 18 9.35 -16.25 1.20
C ALA A 18 8.23 -15.22 1.00
N GLU A 19 7.00 -15.58 1.31
CA GLU A 19 5.85 -14.67 1.26
C GLU A 19 6.06 -13.47 2.16
N HIS A 20 6.50 -13.70 3.39
CA HIS A 20 6.72 -12.62 4.37
C HIS A 20 7.83 -11.66 3.92
N THR A 21 8.91 -12.18 3.36
CA THR A 21 10.00 -11.37 2.81
C THR A 21 9.51 -10.51 1.65
N VAL A 22 8.71 -11.07 0.74
CA VAL A 22 8.15 -10.33 -0.38
C VAL A 22 7.23 -9.22 0.10
N GLU A 23 6.36 -9.51 1.08
CA GLU A 23 5.45 -8.51 1.64
C GLU A 23 6.20 -7.30 2.21
N GLU A 24 7.27 -7.55 2.95
CA GLU A 24 8.12 -6.48 3.51
C GLU A 24 8.84 -5.70 2.40
N GLU A 25 9.32 -6.37 1.38
CA GLU A 25 9.95 -5.69 0.23
C GLU A 25 8.96 -4.87 -0.56
N VAL A 26 7.74 -5.38 -0.79
CA VAL A 26 6.68 -4.64 -1.46
C VAL A 26 6.36 -3.37 -0.69
N LEU A 27 6.21 -3.46 0.61
CA LEU A 27 5.96 -2.30 1.46
C LEU A 27 7.06 -1.25 1.32
N SER A 28 8.31 -1.67 1.44
CA SER A 28 9.48 -0.79 1.37
C SER A 28 9.67 -0.17 -0.02
N ASP A 29 9.61 -1.00 -1.07
CA ASP A 29 9.84 -0.54 -2.45
C ASP A 29 8.69 0.32 -2.98
N THR A 30 7.49 0.16 -2.44
CA THR A 30 6.32 0.92 -2.84
C THR A 30 6.22 2.28 -2.14
N ALA A 31 6.84 2.44 -0.98
CA ALA A 31 6.79 3.67 -0.20
C ALA A 31 7.06 4.95 -1.00
N PRO A 32 8.07 5.00 -1.91
CA PRO A 32 8.34 6.21 -2.70
C PRO A 32 7.20 6.63 -3.64
N PHE A 33 6.29 5.70 -3.97
CA PHE A 33 5.16 5.97 -4.87
C PHE A 33 3.89 6.39 -4.12
N VAL A 34 3.88 6.26 -2.81
CA VAL A 34 2.70 6.57 -1.97
C VAL A 34 2.62 8.08 -1.73
N PRO A 35 1.47 8.71 -1.98
CA PRO A 35 1.31 10.13 -1.67
C PRO A 35 1.55 10.41 -0.20
N ALA A 36 2.35 11.42 0.09
CA ALA A 36 2.75 11.73 1.46
C ALA A 36 2.85 13.23 1.68
N LEU A 37 1.75 13.86 2.10
CA LEU A 37 1.76 15.25 2.52
C LEU A 37 2.53 15.41 3.84
N THR A 38 2.26 14.51 4.80
CA THR A 38 2.85 14.53 6.15
C THR A 38 3.55 13.22 6.51
N LYS A 39 3.78 12.34 5.55
CA LYS A 39 4.28 10.98 5.74
C LYS A 39 3.34 10.07 6.56
N SER A 40 2.17 10.56 6.95
CA SER A 40 1.25 9.81 7.80
C SER A 40 0.84 8.46 7.20
N LEU A 41 0.45 8.45 5.92
CA LEU A 41 0.06 7.22 5.25
C LEU A 41 1.22 6.24 5.15
N THR A 42 2.40 6.70 4.76
CA THR A 42 3.60 5.86 4.67
C THR A 42 3.99 5.30 6.03
N ASN A 43 3.99 6.13 7.07
CA ASN A 43 4.38 5.71 8.41
C ASN A 43 3.40 4.72 9.05
N ARG A 44 2.13 4.77 8.65
CA ARG A 44 1.10 3.87 9.16
C ARG A 44 0.93 2.62 8.32
N SER A 45 1.51 2.56 7.13
CA SER A 45 1.43 1.37 6.29
C SER A 45 2.26 0.24 6.91
N HIS A 46 1.79 -0.98 6.77
CA HIS A 46 2.40 -2.14 7.43
C HIS A 46 1.97 -3.44 6.75
N VAL A 47 2.67 -4.50 7.09
CA VAL A 47 2.29 -5.86 6.70
C VAL A 47 1.41 -6.46 7.80
N GLU A 48 0.28 -7.02 7.42
CA GLU A 48 -0.63 -7.69 8.34
C GLU A 48 -1.08 -9.02 7.70
N GLY A 49 -0.64 -10.13 8.29
CA GLY A 49 -0.86 -11.46 7.70
C GLY A 49 -0.23 -11.54 6.31
N ASN A 50 -1.03 -11.82 5.30
CA ASN A 50 -0.59 -11.90 3.91
C ASN A 50 -0.88 -10.62 3.11
N TYR A 51 -1.13 -9.51 3.80
CA TYR A 51 -1.53 -8.25 3.17
C TYR A 51 -0.59 -7.11 3.51
N VAL A 52 -0.36 -6.24 2.54
CA VAL A 52 0.23 -4.92 2.78
C VAL A 52 -0.94 -3.95 2.96
N VAL A 53 -1.00 -3.31 4.11
CA VAL A 53 -2.13 -2.47 4.52
C VAL A 53 -1.75 -1.00 4.52
N TYR A 54 -2.55 -0.20 3.84
CA TYR A 54 -2.46 1.26 3.86
C TYR A 54 -3.67 1.80 4.62
N PRO A 55 -3.52 2.05 5.95
CA PRO A 55 -4.67 2.38 6.78
C PRO A 55 -5.13 3.82 6.62
N GLY A 56 -6.32 4.06 7.09
CA GLY A 56 -6.93 5.38 7.12
C GLY A 56 -8.08 5.49 6.12
N PRO A 57 -9.04 6.40 6.40
CA PRO A 57 -10.25 6.51 5.59
C PRO A 57 -10.01 7.04 4.19
N TYR A 58 -8.90 7.72 3.95
CA TYR A 58 -8.60 8.36 2.66
C TYR A 58 -7.66 7.57 1.76
N ALA A 59 -7.03 6.49 2.25
CA ALA A 59 -6.06 5.72 1.46
C ALA A 59 -6.68 5.18 0.17
N ARG A 60 -7.88 4.65 0.25
CA ARG A 60 -8.63 4.14 -0.91
C ARG A 60 -8.84 5.20 -1.98
N TYR A 61 -9.22 6.39 -1.58
CA TYR A 61 -9.51 7.49 -2.50
C TYR A 61 -8.23 8.06 -3.12
N LEU A 62 -7.18 8.18 -2.32
CA LEU A 62 -5.87 8.56 -2.81
C LEU A 62 -5.35 7.56 -3.84
N TYR A 63 -5.57 6.28 -3.59
CA TYR A 63 -5.14 5.22 -4.51
C TYR A 63 -5.76 5.38 -5.89
N HIS A 64 -7.06 5.67 -5.97
CA HIS A 64 -7.75 5.90 -7.22
C HIS A 64 -7.45 7.27 -7.84
N GLY A 65 -6.92 8.20 -7.05
CA GLY A 65 -6.45 9.50 -7.55
C GLY A 65 -7.54 10.46 -7.99
N LYS A 66 -8.74 10.34 -7.45
CA LYS A 66 -9.88 11.19 -7.81
C LYS A 66 -10.25 12.14 -6.69
N VAL A 67 -10.68 13.34 -7.06
CA VAL A 67 -11.17 14.33 -6.11
C VAL A 67 -12.52 13.89 -5.58
N LEU A 68 -12.67 13.92 -4.26
CA LEU A 68 -13.93 13.64 -3.56
C LEU A 68 -14.60 14.94 -3.18
N VAL A 69 -15.90 15.01 -3.36
CA VAL A 69 -16.70 16.17 -3.00
C VAL A 69 -17.94 15.76 -2.22
N ASP A 70 -18.38 16.65 -1.33
CA ASP A 70 -19.72 16.59 -0.74
C ASP A 70 -20.71 17.03 -1.83
N PRO A 71 -21.67 16.18 -2.21
CA PRO A 71 -22.57 16.51 -3.34
C PRO A 71 -23.45 17.73 -3.07
N LYS A 72 -23.69 18.11 -1.82
CA LYS A 72 -24.49 19.29 -1.51
C LYS A 72 -23.75 20.61 -1.69
N ILE A 73 -22.46 20.64 -1.42
CA ILE A 73 -21.64 21.85 -1.53
C ILE A 73 -20.67 21.80 -2.71
N ASN A 74 -20.62 20.67 -3.42
CA ASN A 74 -19.72 20.43 -4.56
C ASN A 74 -18.25 20.76 -4.27
N ALA A 75 -17.82 20.49 -3.03
CA ALA A 75 -16.45 20.72 -2.56
C ALA A 75 -16.07 19.69 -1.52
N ALA A 76 -14.77 19.48 -1.34
CA ALA A 76 -14.26 18.54 -0.35
C ALA A 76 -14.57 18.96 1.08
N GLY A 77 -14.70 20.25 1.31
CA GLY A 77 -14.99 20.82 2.60
C GLY A 77 -15.06 22.33 2.50
N PHE A 78 -14.98 23.00 3.63
CA PHE A 78 -15.01 24.46 3.71
C PHE A 78 -14.04 24.96 4.78
N LEU A 79 -13.52 26.16 4.58
CA LEU A 79 -12.59 26.78 5.52
C LEU A 79 -13.37 27.43 6.68
N THR A 80 -12.95 27.13 7.90
CA THR A 80 -13.48 27.72 9.13
C THR A 80 -12.34 28.38 9.92
N ASP A 81 -12.69 29.12 10.99
CA ASP A 81 -11.71 29.72 11.89
C ASP A 81 -10.81 28.65 12.55
N GLU A 82 -11.31 27.43 12.66
CA GLU A 82 -10.56 26.29 13.22
C GLU A 82 -9.84 25.45 12.15
N GLY A 83 -9.86 25.89 10.90
CA GLY A 83 -9.25 25.20 9.77
C GLY A 83 -10.26 24.60 8.82
N TRP A 84 -9.77 23.68 8.00
CA TRP A 84 -10.58 23.03 6.97
C TRP A 84 -11.46 21.95 7.56
N LYS A 85 -12.77 22.02 7.31
CA LYS A 85 -13.74 21.05 7.83
C LYS A 85 -14.70 20.56 6.76
N SER A 86 -15.19 19.33 6.95
CA SER A 86 -16.26 18.75 6.12
C SER A 86 -17.59 18.85 6.87
N ARG A 87 -18.70 18.87 6.12
CA ARG A 87 -20.02 18.84 6.68
C ARG A 87 -20.25 17.53 7.46
N TYR A 88 -20.79 17.62 8.67
CA TYR A 88 -21.03 16.46 9.52
C TYR A 88 -21.97 15.46 8.83
N GLY A 89 -21.59 14.17 8.90
CA GLY A 89 -22.40 13.08 8.33
C GLY A 89 -22.45 13.05 6.82
N SER A 90 -21.67 13.90 6.12
CA SER A 90 -21.66 13.90 4.66
C SER A 90 -20.96 12.65 4.11
N LYS A 91 -21.55 12.05 3.08
CA LYS A 91 -20.90 11.02 2.27
C LYS A 91 -20.35 11.69 1.02
N LYS A 92 -19.04 11.69 0.89
CA LYS A 92 -18.39 12.27 -0.27
C LYS A 92 -18.49 11.31 -1.45
N ILE A 93 -18.62 11.87 -2.65
CA ILE A 93 -18.67 11.11 -3.89
C ILE A 93 -17.41 11.35 -4.71
N GLU A 94 -17.03 10.35 -5.48
CA GLU A 94 -15.89 10.43 -6.40
C GLU A 94 -16.30 11.24 -7.63
N THR A 95 -15.41 12.13 -8.06
CA THR A 95 -15.62 12.94 -9.27
C THR A 95 -14.69 12.46 -10.39
N ASP A 96 -14.87 13.01 -11.59
CA ASP A 96 -13.98 12.73 -12.73
C ASP A 96 -12.68 13.53 -12.66
N ARG A 97 -12.56 14.46 -11.71
CA ARG A 97 -11.37 15.29 -11.57
C ARG A 97 -10.24 14.50 -10.89
N ASN A 98 -9.04 14.62 -11.43
CA ASN A 98 -7.87 13.96 -10.89
C ASN A 98 -7.26 14.78 -9.75
N LEU A 99 -6.78 14.05 -8.72
CA LEU A 99 -6.01 14.65 -7.65
C LEU A 99 -4.64 15.10 -8.16
N VAL A 100 -4.17 16.22 -7.63
CA VAL A 100 -2.78 16.66 -7.80
C VAL A 100 -2.04 16.30 -6.53
N PHE A 101 -1.09 15.37 -6.62
CA PHE A 101 -0.35 14.89 -5.47
C PHE A 101 0.81 15.81 -5.12
N ASN A 102 1.01 16.02 -3.81
CA ASN A 102 2.20 16.70 -3.31
C ASN A 102 3.40 15.76 -3.47
N LYS A 103 4.41 16.20 -4.21
CA LYS A 103 5.60 15.41 -4.51
C LYS A 103 6.84 15.88 -3.74
N SER A 104 6.68 16.74 -2.75
CA SER A 104 7.83 17.27 -1.99
C SER A 104 8.53 16.20 -1.15
N VAL A 105 7.77 15.27 -0.58
CA VAL A 105 8.30 14.16 0.21
C VAL A 105 8.64 12.96 -0.68
N HIS A 106 7.69 12.57 -1.54
CA HIS A 106 7.89 11.47 -2.48
C HIS A 106 7.70 11.99 -3.92
N PRO A 107 8.78 12.26 -4.65
CA PRO A 107 8.68 12.80 -6.02
C PRO A 107 7.93 11.89 -6.99
N GLN A 108 7.86 10.58 -6.70
CA GLN A 108 7.17 9.61 -7.53
C GLN A 108 5.74 9.31 -7.07
N ALA A 109 5.21 10.08 -6.11
CA ALA A 109 3.86 9.88 -5.59
C ALA A 109 2.81 9.96 -6.70
N GLN A 110 1.92 8.97 -6.74
CA GLN A 110 0.92 8.86 -7.79
C GLN A 110 -0.23 7.96 -7.37
N ALA A 111 -1.34 8.03 -8.12
CA ALA A 111 -2.42 7.06 -8.01
C ALA A 111 -1.92 5.68 -8.42
N TYR A 112 -2.59 4.64 -7.97
CA TYR A 112 -2.25 3.25 -8.25
C TYR A 112 -0.78 2.95 -7.95
N TRP A 113 -0.31 3.39 -6.79
CA TRP A 113 1.10 3.29 -6.41
C TRP A 113 1.62 1.85 -6.37
N PHE A 114 0.79 0.87 -6.02
CA PHE A 114 1.21 -0.52 -6.06
C PHE A 114 1.51 -0.98 -7.50
N GLU A 115 0.65 -0.63 -8.45
CA GLU A 115 0.85 -0.98 -9.85
C GLU A 115 2.11 -0.34 -10.42
N ALA A 116 2.38 0.92 -10.05
CA ALA A 116 3.58 1.63 -10.46
C ALA A 116 4.84 0.97 -9.89
N SER A 117 4.82 0.60 -8.61
CA SER A 117 5.92 -0.09 -7.95
C SER A 117 6.15 -1.47 -8.55
N LYS A 118 5.08 -2.22 -8.79
CA LYS A 118 5.14 -3.55 -9.41
C LYS A 118 5.79 -3.51 -10.78
N ALA A 119 5.47 -2.51 -11.60
CA ALA A 119 6.06 -2.37 -12.93
C ALA A 119 7.59 -2.28 -12.88
N GLN A 120 8.15 -1.68 -11.82
CA GLN A 120 9.58 -1.53 -11.66
C GLN A 120 10.24 -2.66 -10.88
N ASN A 121 9.53 -3.30 -9.96
CA ASN A 121 10.14 -4.16 -8.94
C ASN A 121 9.72 -5.63 -8.99
N LEU A 122 8.82 -6.02 -9.89
CA LEU A 122 8.29 -7.38 -9.92
C LEU A 122 9.38 -8.45 -10.02
N GLU A 123 10.35 -8.27 -10.89
CA GLU A 123 11.43 -9.23 -11.07
C GLU A 123 12.33 -9.32 -9.83
N LYS A 124 12.57 -8.19 -9.18
CA LYS A 124 13.29 -8.15 -7.90
C LYS A 124 12.56 -8.95 -6.83
N TRP A 125 11.25 -8.78 -6.73
CA TRP A 125 10.44 -9.48 -5.74
C TRP A 125 10.40 -11.00 -6.00
N LYS A 126 10.30 -11.39 -7.26
CA LYS A 126 10.36 -12.82 -7.64
C LYS A 126 11.68 -13.45 -7.23
N ARG A 127 12.81 -12.78 -7.51
CA ARG A 127 14.13 -13.28 -7.12
C ARG A 127 14.28 -13.37 -5.60
N ALA A 128 13.79 -12.39 -4.89
CA ALA A 128 13.82 -12.40 -3.43
C ALA A 128 13.04 -13.58 -2.87
N ALA A 129 11.85 -13.84 -3.40
CA ALA A 129 11.03 -14.97 -3.00
C ALA A 129 11.74 -16.30 -3.25
N GLU A 130 12.30 -16.47 -4.44
CA GLU A 130 13.04 -17.69 -4.80
C GLU A 130 14.25 -17.92 -3.91
N ASN A 131 15.04 -16.88 -3.65
CA ASN A 131 16.24 -16.98 -2.83
C ASN A 131 15.90 -17.37 -1.40
N VAL A 132 14.89 -16.76 -0.80
CA VAL A 132 14.45 -17.06 0.57
C VAL A 132 13.91 -18.48 0.65
N ALA A 133 13.09 -18.90 -0.31
CA ALA A 133 12.53 -20.24 -0.33
C ALA A 133 13.63 -21.30 -0.46
N LYS A 134 14.58 -21.10 -1.38
CA LYS A 134 15.71 -22.02 -1.56
C LYS A 134 16.58 -22.12 -0.31
N GLU A 135 16.91 -20.98 0.27
CA GLU A 135 17.76 -20.93 1.46
C GLU A 135 17.12 -21.65 2.65
N ASN A 136 15.83 -21.42 2.89
CA ASN A 136 15.13 -22.02 4.01
C ASN A 136 14.74 -23.48 3.77
N PHE A 137 14.54 -23.88 2.52
CA PHE A 137 14.24 -25.28 2.20
C PHE A 137 15.45 -26.20 2.39
N LYS A 138 16.64 -25.69 2.13
CA LYS A 138 17.90 -26.47 2.30
C LYS A 138 18.29 -26.68 3.76
N LYS A 139 17.77 -25.90 4.65
CA LYS A 139 18.00 -26.03 6.09
C LYS A 139 16.97 -26.99 6.68
#